data_e0f30e1bfaf99f1e13aa2ccf9c7fbe82
#
_entry.id   e0f30e1bfaf99f1e13aa2ccf9c7fbe82
#
_cell.length_a   1.000
_cell.length_b   1.000
_cell.length_c   1.000
_cell.angle_alpha   90.00
_cell.angle_beta   90.00
_cell.angle_gamma   90.00
#
_symmetry.space_group_name_H-M   'P 1'
#
loop_
_entity.id
_entity.type
_entity.pdbx_description
1 polymer ?
#
loop_
_entity_poly.entity_id
_entity_poly.type
_entity_poly.pdbx_seq_one_letter_code
_entity_poly.pdbx_strand_id
1 'polypeptide(L)'
;ERLPNKKEIINFIKDMRSIIFPGYFSVDSSASVFPEHYVAYRLNDLYDCLQEQIEIAFLYQGEEEQKAKEHAEQITERFFANVPDIQRVLLTDLQAGFDGDPAAKSKEEIIFSYPGFYAIYVYRLAHVLYLENVPFIPRIMSEYAHGYTGIDINSGATIGEYFFIDHGTGVVIGETTEIGKNVKLYQGVTLGALSTR
;
A
#
# COMPACT_ATOMS: atom_id res chain seq x y z
N GLU A 1 -12.26 -10.71 22.41
CA GLU A 1 -11.09 -10.11 21.70
C GLU A 1 -11.46 -9.97 20.21
N ARG A 2 -11.38 -8.76 19.68
CA ARG A 2 -11.76 -8.45 18.29
C ARG A 2 -10.48 -8.34 17.47
N LEU A 3 -10.43 -9.03 16.31
CA LEU A 3 -9.37 -8.85 15.32
C LEU A 3 -9.64 -7.63 14.44
N PRO A 4 -8.60 -7.02 13.83
CA PRO A 4 -8.78 -6.01 12.81
C PRO A 4 -9.74 -6.46 11.70
N ASN A 5 -10.57 -5.54 11.23
CA ASN A 5 -11.58 -5.85 10.23
C ASN A 5 -10.96 -5.86 8.83
N LYS A 6 -10.78 -7.06 8.26
CA LYS A 6 -10.22 -7.23 6.91
C LYS A 6 -10.95 -6.40 5.84
N LYS A 7 -12.27 -6.25 5.94
CA LYS A 7 -13.05 -5.49 4.96
C LYS A 7 -12.73 -3.99 5.03
N GLU A 8 -12.61 -3.45 6.24
CA GLU A 8 -12.25 -2.04 6.44
C GLU A 8 -10.82 -1.76 5.94
N ILE A 9 -9.87 -2.67 6.18
CA ILE A 9 -8.51 -2.55 5.67
C ILE A 9 -8.49 -2.57 4.13
N ILE A 10 -9.29 -3.44 3.49
CA ILE A 10 -9.41 -3.48 2.03
C ILE A 10 -10.05 -2.19 1.50
N ASN A 11 -11.07 -1.66 2.16
CA ASN A 11 -11.69 -0.39 1.80
C ASN A 11 -10.68 0.75 1.94
N PHE A 12 -9.92 0.79 3.03
CA PHE A 12 -8.83 1.75 3.23
C PHE A 12 -7.83 1.75 2.07
N ILE A 13 -7.35 0.56 1.63
CA ILE A 13 -6.46 0.46 0.47
C ILE A 13 -7.10 1.09 -0.78
N LYS A 14 -8.37 0.78 -1.04
CA LYS A 14 -9.08 1.29 -2.22
C LYS A 14 -9.26 2.80 -2.18
N ASP A 15 -9.62 3.33 -1.04
CA ASP A 15 -9.93 4.74 -0.85
C ASP A 15 -8.67 5.61 -0.84
N MET A 16 -7.55 5.09 -0.30
CA MET A 16 -6.25 5.76 -0.37
C MET A 16 -5.79 6.05 -1.80
N ARG A 17 -6.27 5.32 -2.81
CA ARG A 17 -5.98 5.63 -4.23
C ARG A 17 -6.47 7.02 -4.63
N SER A 18 -7.61 7.48 -4.08
CA SER A 18 -8.14 8.81 -4.37
C SER A 18 -7.30 9.94 -3.76
N ILE A 19 -6.57 9.63 -2.70
CA ILE A 19 -5.64 10.57 -2.05
C ILE A 19 -4.29 10.59 -2.76
N ILE A 20 -3.76 9.40 -3.09
CA ILE A 20 -2.47 9.26 -3.76
C ILE A 20 -2.54 9.73 -5.23
N PHE A 21 -3.64 9.45 -5.91
CA PHE A 21 -3.88 9.82 -7.31
C PHE A 21 -5.15 10.67 -7.45
N PRO A 22 -5.14 11.91 -6.96
CA PRO A 22 -6.31 12.78 -7.01
C PRO A 22 -6.72 13.04 -8.46
N GLY A 23 -8.03 13.04 -8.71
CA GLY A 23 -8.61 13.22 -10.05
C GLY A 23 -8.80 11.93 -10.85
N TYR A 24 -8.17 10.80 -10.45
CA TYR A 24 -8.35 9.51 -11.13
C TYR A 24 -9.43 8.62 -10.49
N PHE A 25 -9.62 8.69 -9.18
CA PHE A 25 -10.50 7.80 -8.42
C PHE A 25 -11.59 8.50 -7.61
N SER A 26 -11.87 9.77 -7.88
CA SER A 26 -12.97 10.49 -7.24
C SER A 26 -14.32 9.98 -7.75
N VAL A 27 -15.16 9.50 -6.83
CA VAL A 27 -16.46 8.85 -7.14
C VAL A 27 -17.62 9.87 -7.16
N ASP A 28 -17.41 11.09 -6.66
CA ASP A 28 -18.51 12.05 -6.45
C ASP A 28 -18.43 13.30 -7.33
N SER A 29 -19.56 13.63 -7.97
CA SER A 29 -19.77 14.90 -8.68
C SER A 29 -19.64 16.13 -7.76
N SER A 30 -19.77 15.97 -6.44
CA SER A 30 -19.52 17.01 -5.44
C SER A 30 -18.02 17.36 -5.28
N ALA A 31 -17.12 16.43 -5.58
CA ALA A 31 -15.67 16.65 -5.58
C ALA A 31 -15.25 17.67 -6.68
N SER A 32 -16.07 17.89 -7.69
CA SER A 32 -15.81 18.86 -8.76
C SER A 32 -16.03 20.32 -8.34
N VAL A 33 -16.75 20.55 -7.24
CA VAL A 33 -17.13 21.91 -6.80
C VAL A 33 -16.14 22.46 -5.77
N PHE A 34 -15.63 21.61 -4.86
CA PHE A 34 -14.66 21.99 -3.83
C PHE A 34 -13.68 20.82 -3.55
N PRO A 35 -12.70 20.60 -4.42
CA PRO A 35 -11.78 19.45 -4.30
C PRO A 35 -11.05 19.37 -2.94
N GLU A 36 -10.64 20.53 -2.40
CA GLU A 36 -9.95 20.62 -1.11
C GLU A 36 -10.81 20.15 0.08
N HIS A 37 -12.10 20.48 0.08
CA HIS A 37 -13.03 20.04 1.12
C HIS A 37 -13.30 18.54 1.03
N TYR A 38 -13.40 18.00 -0.18
CA TYR A 38 -13.56 16.58 -0.40
C TYR A 38 -12.35 15.78 0.08
N VAL A 39 -11.14 16.20 -0.30
CA VAL A 39 -9.90 15.55 0.13
C VAL A 39 -9.76 15.60 1.65
N ALA A 40 -10.03 16.77 2.27
CA ALA A 40 -9.96 16.90 3.73
C ALA A 40 -10.96 16.00 4.45
N TYR A 41 -12.19 15.89 3.97
CA TYR A 41 -13.20 14.99 4.52
C TYR A 41 -12.77 13.52 4.41
N ARG A 42 -12.34 13.10 3.23
CA ARG A 42 -11.87 11.72 2.99
C ARG A 42 -10.63 11.37 3.83
N LEU A 43 -9.73 12.32 4.02
CA LEU A 43 -8.56 12.12 4.88
C LEU A 43 -8.95 11.86 6.34
N ASN A 44 -9.96 12.58 6.88
CA ASN A 44 -10.44 12.33 8.23
C ASN A 44 -11.05 10.94 8.38
N ASP A 45 -11.91 10.52 7.45
CA ASP A 45 -12.50 9.18 7.47
C ASP A 45 -11.44 8.07 7.41
N LEU A 46 -10.41 8.27 6.56
CA LEU A 46 -9.31 7.33 6.42
C LEU A 46 -8.41 7.30 7.66
N TYR A 47 -8.18 8.46 8.26
CA TYR A 47 -7.43 8.59 9.49
C TYR A 47 -8.11 7.81 10.62
N ASP A 48 -9.39 8.07 10.87
CA ASP A 48 -10.18 7.42 11.91
C ASP A 48 -10.26 5.90 11.70
N CYS A 49 -10.46 5.47 10.44
CA CYS A 49 -10.48 4.06 10.09
C CYS A 49 -9.14 3.38 10.39
N LEU A 50 -8.02 3.97 9.96
CA LEU A 50 -6.69 3.39 10.17
C LEU A 50 -6.36 3.32 11.66
N GLN A 51 -6.61 4.40 12.41
CA GLN A 51 -6.37 4.47 13.85
C GLN A 51 -7.16 3.39 14.59
N GLU A 52 -8.46 3.24 14.32
CA GLU A 52 -9.29 2.19 14.95
C GLU A 52 -8.73 0.79 14.67
N GLN A 53 -8.35 0.49 13.43
CA GLN A 53 -7.83 -0.83 13.09
C GLN A 53 -6.47 -1.12 13.74
N ILE A 54 -5.60 -0.13 13.85
CA ILE A 54 -4.29 -0.26 14.54
C ILE A 54 -4.51 -0.47 16.04
N GLU A 55 -5.39 0.31 16.68
CA GLU A 55 -5.73 0.13 18.11
C GLU A 55 -6.25 -1.29 18.37
N ILE A 56 -7.20 -1.79 17.58
CA ILE A 56 -7.71 -3.15 17.67
C ILE A 56 -6.58 -4.19 17.53
N ALA A 57 -5.62 -3.96 16.64
CA ALA A 57 -4.49 -4.86 16.43
C ALA A 57 -3.60 -4.98 17.67
N PHE A 58 -3.27 -3.86 18.32
CA PHE A 58 -2.46 -3.84 19.54
C PHE A 58 -3.21 -4.41 20.75
N LEU A 59 -4.49 -4.07 20.91
CA LEU A 59 -5.35 -4.67 21.94
C LEU A 59 -5.41 -6.19 21.82
N TYR A 60 -5.52 -6.72 20.61
CA TYR A 60 -5.52 -8.17 20.39
C TYR A 60 -4.20 -8.83 20.78
N GLN A 61 -3.08 -8.12 20.67
CA GLN A 61 -1.78 -8.59 21.17
C GLN A 61 -1.62 -8.49 22.69
N GLY A 62 -2.61 -7.97 23.40
CA GLY A 62 -2.60 -7.86 24.86
C GLY A 62 -2.02 -6.55 25.38
N GLU A 63 -1.91 -5.52 24.55
CA GLU A 63 -1.51 -4.21 25.02
C GLU A 63 -2.62 -3.58 25.86
N GLU A 64 -2.23 -2.78 26.86
CA GLU A 64 -3.18 -2.01 27.68
C GLU A 64 -3.95 -0.99 26.81
N GLU A 65 -5.25 -0.78 27.12
CA GLU A 65 -6.16 0.04 26.30
C GLU A 65 -5.63 1.46 26.03
N GLN A 66 -5.19 2.16 27.10
CA GLN A 66 -4.68 3.52 26.97
C GLN A 66 -3.42 3.56 26.09
N LYS A 67 -2.53 2.58 26.24
CA LYS A 67 -1.29 2.51 25.48
C LYS A 67 -1.55 2.13 24.02
N ALA A 68 -2.45 1.18 23.75
CA ALA A 68 -2.84 0.80 22.40
C ALA A 68 -3.43 2.00 21.63
N LYS A 69 -4.25 2.80 22.29
CA LYS A 69 -4.81 4.04 21.73
C LYS A 69 -3.73 5.07 21.40
N GLU A 70 -2.81 5.32 22.33
CA GLU A 70 -1.70 6.26 22.11
C GLU A 70 -0.77 5.80 20.99
N HIS A 71 -0.46 4.49 20.91
CA HIS A 71 0.32 3.91 19.82
C HIS A 71 -0.40 4.07 18.47
N ALA A 72 -1.70 3.77 18.42
CA ALA A 72 -2.48 3.87 17.21
C ALA A 72 -2.52 5.31 16.69
N GLU A 73 -2.73 6.29 17.57
CA GLU A 73 -2.73 7.72 17.22
C GLU A 73 -1.38 8.14 16.62
N GLN A 74 -0.28 7.86 17.32
CA GLN A 74 1.06 8.23 16.86
C GLN A 74 1.47 7.57 15.55
N ILE A 75 1.14 6.28 15.36
CA ILE A 75 1.44 5.56 14.12
C ILE A 75 0.61 6.12 12.98
N THR A 76 -0.67 6.39 13.21
CA THR A 76 -1.55 6.96 12.19
C THR A 76 -1.07 8.35 11.77
N GLU A 77 -0.69 9.21 12.70
CA GLU A 77 -0.09 10.52 12.39
C GLU A 77 1.16 10.37 11.50
N ARG A 78 2.09 9.48 11.88
CA ARG A 78 3.30 9.24 11.07
C ARG A 78 2.99 8.66 9.71
N PHE A 79 2.01 7.76 9.61
CA PHE A 79 1.58 7.21 8.32
C PHE A 79 1.09 8.32 7.39
N PHE A 80 0.17 9.18 7.86
CA PHE A 80 -0.37 10.26 7.02
C PHE A 80 0.67 11.35 6.74
N ALA A 81 1.59 11.64 7.66
CA ALA A 81 2.71 12.52 7.39
C ALA A 81 3.65 11.98 6.29
N ASN A 82 3.70 10.67 6.12
CA ASN A 82 4.52 10.01 5.10
C ASN A 82 3.83 9.84 3.73
N VAL A 83 2.51 10.12 3.64
CA VAL A 83 1.75 9.99 2.38
C VAL A 83 2.37 10.79 1.22
N PRO A 84 2.87 12.02 1.38
CA PRO A 84 3.52 12.75 0.29
C PRO A 84 4.78 12.03 -0.24
N ASP A 85 5.57 11.38 0.63
CA ASP A 85 6.74 10.62 0.19
C ASP A 85 6.35 9.31 -0.50
N ILE A 86 5.33 8.61 0.01
CA ILE A 86 4.74 7.44 -0.68
C ILE A 86 4.28 7.82 -2.09
N GLN A 87 3.57 8.94 -2.24
CA GLN A 87 3.12 9.43 -3.54
C GLN A 87 4.32 9.73 -4.45
N ARG A 88 5.33 10.43 -3.95
CA ARG A 88 6.55 10.75 -4.70
C ARG A 88 7.22 9.49 -5.24
N VAL A 89 7.38 8.47 -4.41
CA VAL A 89 7.99 7.18 -4.83
C VAL A 89 7.12 6.46 -5.84
N LEU A 90 5.82 6.38 -5.61
CA LEU A 90 4.87 5.77 -6.56
C LEU A 90 4.86 6.45 -7.93
N LEU A 91 5.07 7.77 -7.98
CA LEU A 91 5.21 8.48 -9.27
C LEU A 91 6.48 8.06 -10.01
N THR A 92 7.55 7.71 -9.30
CA THR A 92 8.75 7.11 -9.95
C THR A 92 8.49 5.69 -10.44
N ASP A 93 7.76 4.89 -9.67
CA ASP A 93 7.37 3.52 -10.07
C ASP A 93 6.43 3.55 -11.29
N LEU A 94 5.50 4.52 -11.33
CA LEU A 94 4.64 4.78 -12.48
C LEU A 94 5.45 5.14 -13.73
N GLN A 95 6.45 6.01 -13.57
CA GLN A 95 7.37 6.37 -14.66
C GLN A 95 8.15 5.14 -15.15
N ALA A 96 8.64 4.31 -14.21
CA ALA A 96 9.34 3.07 -14.55
C ALA A 96 8.47 2.11 -15.37
N GLY A 97 7.18 2.00 -15.03
CA GLY A 97 6.22 1.22 -15.81
C GLY A 97 6.02 1.77 -17.22
N PHE A 98 5.88 3.09 -17.34
CA PHE A 98 5.69 3.75 -18.63
C PHE A 98 6.93 3.65 -19.54
N ASP A 99 8.13 3.80 -18.97
CA ASP A 99 9.39 3.67 -19.71
C ASP A 99 9.73 2.20 -20.02
N GLY A 100 9.29 1.29 -19.15
CA GLY A 100 9.64 -0.12 -19.20
C GLY A 100 8.74 -0.99 -20.09
N ASP A 101 7.51 -0.56 -20.37
CA ASP A 101 6.56 -1.29 -21.23
C ASP A 101 6.26 -0.52 -22.51
N PRO A 102 6.81 -0.95 -23.67
CA PRO A 102 6.52 -0.31 -24.95
C PRO A 102 5.04 -0.35 -25.37
N ALA A 103 4.23 -1.23 -24.75
CA ALA A 103 2.80 -1.33 -25.03
C ALA A 103 1.96 -0.32 -24.26
N ALA A 104 2.51 0.28 -23.20
CA ALA A 104 1.82 1.28 -22.38
C ALA A 104 1.58 2.55 -23.20
N LYS A 105 0.31 2.94 -23.35
CA LYS A 105 -0.09 4.12 -24.14
C LYS A 105 -0.09 5.40 -23.32
N SER A 106 -0.31 5.27 -22.00
CA SER A 106 -0.32 6.40 -21.08
C SER A 106 -0.06 5.94 -19.64
N LYS A 107 0.28 6.88 -18.75
CA LYS A 107 0.43 6.64 -17.32
C LYS A 107 -0.91 6.29 -16.66
N GLU A 108 -1.99 6.86 -17.16
CA GLU A 108 -3.35 6.58 -16.72
C GLU A 108 -3.68 5.10 -16.91
N GLU A 109 -3.32 4.52 -18.06
CA GLU A 109 -3.52 3.10 -18.34
C GLU A 109 -2.83 2.21 -17.29
N ILE A 110 -1.63 2.57 -16.88
CA ILE A 110 -0.88 1.84 -15.85
C ILE A 110 -1.57 1.95 -14.49
N ILE A 111 -1.98 3.17 -14.09
CA ILE A 111 -2.67 3.41 -12.81
C ILE A 111 -3.97 2.59 -12.72
N PHE A 112 -4.73 2.51 -13.81
CA PHE A 112 -6.02 1.84 -13.82
C PHE A 112 -5.94 0.34 -14.02
N SER A 113 -4.97 -0.17 -14.78
CA SER A 113 -5.05 -1.50 -15.38
C SER A 113 -3.92 -2.45 -15.01
N TYR A 114 -2.74 -1.95 -14.60
CA TYR A 114 -1.57 -2.82 -14.41
C TYR A 114 -1.58 -3.50 -13.03
N PRO A 115 -1.66 -4.83 -12.97
CA PRO A 115 -1.61 -5.55 -11.71
C PRO A 115 -0.27 -5.37 -10.98
N GLY A 116 0.85 -5.27 -11.71
CA GLY A 116 2.17 -4.98 -11.14
C GLY A 116 2.21 -3.66 -10.39
N PHE A 117 1.67 -2.61 -10.99
CA PHE A 117 1.60 -1.30 -10.35
C PHE A 117 0.68 -1.30 -9.13
N TYR A 118 -0.45 -2.02 -9.20
CA TYR A 118 -1.35 -2.16 -8.05
C TYR A 118 -0.68 -2.89 -6.88
N ALA A 119 0.04 -3.97 -7.15
CA ALA A 119 0.78 -4.69 -6.11
C ALA A 119 1.86 -3.80 -5.45
N ILE A 120 2.61 -3.03 -6.25
CA ILE A 120 3.59 -2.06 -5.76
C ILE A 120 2.92 -0.98 -4.91
N TYR A 121 1.79 -0.43 -5.35
CA TYR A 121 1.01 0.54 -4.61
C TYR A 121 0.63 0.03 -3.22
N VAL A 122 0.05 -1.16 -3.12
CA VAL A 122 -0.33 -1.75 -1.83
C VAL A 122 0.90 -2.01 -0.97
N TYR A 123 1.98 -2.51 -1.56
CA TYR A 123 3.24 -2.73 -0.86
C TYR A 123 3.77 -1.42 -0.23
N ARG A 124 3.81 -0.30 -0.98
CA ARG A 124 4.31 0.99 -0.47
C ARG A 124 3.54 1.46 0.77
N LEU A 125 2.21 1.27 0.80
CA LEU A 125 1.39 1.56 1.98
C LEU A 125 1.68 0.60 3.15
N ALA A 126 1.69 -0.70 2.85
CA ALA A 126 1.88 -1.74 3.86
C ALA A 126 3.26 -1.69 4.52
N HIS A 127 4.30 -1.35 3.76
CA HIS A 127 5.67 -1.25 4.24
C HIS A 127 5.83 -0.21 5.35
N VAL A 128 5.17 0.94 5.24
CA VAL A 128 5.20 1.97 6.30
C VAL A 128 4.64 1.43 7.61
N LEU A 129 3.51 0.72 7.56
CA LEU A 129 2.91 0.10 8.74
C LEU A 129 3.74 -1.08 9.29
N TYR A 130 4.43 -1.81 8.40
CA TYR A 130 5.35 -2.87 8.79
C TYR A 130 6.53 -2.31 9.61
N LEU A 131 7.14 -1.21 9.16
CA LEU A 131 8.25 -0.54 9.85
C LEU A 131 7.85 -0.02 11.24
N GLU A 132 6.57 0.30 11.43
CA GLU A 132 6.00 0.68 12.73
C GLU A 132 5.62 -0.53 13.60
N ASN A 133 5.92 -1.76 13.16
CA ASN A 133 5.57 -3.00 13.84
C ASN A 133 4.07 -3.19 14.09
N VAL A 134 3.22 -2.64 13.23
CA VAL A 134 1.76 -2.81 13.33
C VAL A 134 1.40 -4.28 13.13
N PRO A 135 0.69 -4.91 14.10
CA PRO A 135 0.31 -6.31 13.98
C PRO A 135 -0.74 -6.53 12.90
N PHE A 136 -0.71 -7.66 12.22
CA PHE A 136 -1.69 -8.18 11.26
C PHE A 136 -1.93 -7.33 10.02
N ILE A 137 -2.05 -6.00 10.14
CA ILE A 137 -2.52 -5.12 9.07
C ILE A 137 -1.61 -5.16 7.84
N PRO A 138 -0.26 -5.04 7.95
CA PRO A 138 0.60 -5.14 6.78
C PRO A 138 0.45 -6.47 6.05
N ARG A 139 0.29 -7.58 6.78
CA ARG A 139 0.10 -8.91 6.19
C ARG A 139 -1.27 -9.03 5.50
N ILE A 140 -2.34 -8.49 6.10
CA ILE A 140 -3.67 -8.46 5.46
C ILE A 140 -3.61 -7.71 4.13
N MET A 141 -2.88 -6.59 4.09
CA MET A 141 -2.70 -5.79 2.88
C MET A 141 -1.92 -6.55 1.80
N SER A 142 -0.78 -7.17 2.16
CA SER A 142 0.03 -7.97 1.25
C SER A 142 -0.75 -9.15 0.68
N GLU A 143 -1.46 -9.91 1.50
CA GLU A 143 -2.26 -11.05 1.04
C GLU A 143 -3.47 -10.65 0.19
N TYR A 144 -4.03 -9.48 0.45
CA TYR A 144 -5.08 -8.94 -0.41
C TYR A 144 -4.54 -8.62 -1.81
N ALA A 145 -3.40 -7.94 -1.89
CA ALA A 145 -2.76 -7.64 -3.17
C ALA A 145 -2.33 -8.91 -3.90
N HIS A 146 -1.75 -9.88 -3.19
CA HIS A 146 -1.38 -11.19 -3.74
C HIS A 146 -2.59 -11.91 -4.34
N GLY A 147 -3.69 -12.02 -3.59
CA GLY A 147 -4.92 -12.67 -4.07
C GLY A 147 -5.57 -11.96 -5.26
N TYR A 148 -5.40 -10.65 -5.38
CA TYR A 148 -5.97 -9.85 -6.45
C TYR A 148 -5.12 -9.82 -7.73
N THR A 149 -3.79 -9.84 -7.59
CA THR A 149 -2.84 -9.63 -8.70
C THR A 149 -2.04 -10.88 -9.11
N GLY A 150 -1.98 -11.90 -8.23
CA GLY A 150 -1.05 -13.02 -8.39
C GLY A 150 0.42 -12.65 -8.12
N ILE A 151 0.67 -11.49 -7.48
CA ILE A 151 2.00 -10.96 -7.14
C ILE A 151 2.12 -10.90 -5.63
N ASP A 152 3.05 -11.67 -5.07
CA ASP A 152 3.31 -11.75 -3.63
C ASP A 152 4.51 -10.87 -3.24
N ILE A 153 4.24 -9.71 -2.64
CA ILE A 153 5.27 -8.83 -2.09
C ILE A 153 5.09 -8.78 -0.58
N ASN A 154 6.05 -9.34 0.17
CA ASN A 154 6.04 -9.19 1.61
C ASN A 154 6.29 -7.74 2.01
N SER A 155 5.49 -7.22 2.94
CA SER A 155 5.58 -5.83 3.39
C SER A 155 6.92 -5.49 4.07
N GLY A 156 7.68 -6.50 4.53
CA GLY A 156 9.01 -6.33 5.13
C GLY A 156 10.14 -6.12 4.11
N ALA A 157 9.94 -6.46 2.85
CA ALA A 157 10.93 -6.23 1.81
C ALA A 157 11.31 -4.75 1.71
N THR A 158 12.57 -4.45 1.38
CA THR A 158 13.04 -3.10 1.11
C THR A 158 13.18 -2.91 -0.39
N ILE A 159 12.37 -2.03 -0.98
CA ILE A 159 12.35 -1.81 -2.43
C ILE A 159 12.61 -0.35 -2.74
N GLY A 160 13.65 -0.07 -3.50
CA GLY A 160 14.03 1.26 -3.98
C GLY A 160 12.96 1.88 -4.89
N GLU A 161 13.17 3.12 -5.26
CA GLU A 161 12.29 3.86 -6.19
C GLU A 161 12.56 3.46 -7.65
N TYR A 162 11.61 3.81 -8.54
CA TYR A 162 11.66 3.47 -9.96
C TYR A 162 11.65 1.94 -10.18
N PHE A 163 10.72 1.28 -9.49
CA PHE A 163 10.54 -0.17 -9.51
C PHE A 163 9.36 -0.55 -10.39
N PHE A 164 9.54 -1.54 -11.27
CA PHE A 164 8.51 -2.01 -12.17
C PHE A 164 8.40 -3.53 -12.21
N ILE A 165 7.18 -4.04 -12.16
CA ILE A 165 6.85 -5.46 -12.38
C ILE A 165 5.99 -5.55 -13.63
N ASP A 166 6.54 -6.21 -14.67
CA ASP A 166 5.88 -6.44 -15.94
C ASP A 166 5.18 -7.79 -15.93
N HIS A 167 3.94 -7.86 -16.41
CA HIS A 167 3.03 -9.02 -16.31
C HIS A 167 2.78 -9.44 -14.85
N GLY A 168 3.78 -9.96 -14.18
CA GLY A 168 3.88 -10.12 -12.74
C GLY A 168 3.35 -11.42 -12.16
N THR A 169 2.53 -12.19 -12.88
CA THR A 169 1.96 -13.44 -12.35
C THR A 169 3.05 -14.36 -11.78
N GLY A 170 2.90 -14.77 -10.51
CA GLY A 170 3.82 -15.66 -9.83
C GLY A 170 5.14 -15.00 -9.39
N VAL A 171 5.24 -13.68 -9.38
CA VAL A 171 6.34 -12.97 -8.70
C VAL A 171 6.18 -13.15 -7.20
N VAL A 172 7.30 -13.50 -6.53
CA VAL A 172 7.38 -13.62 -5.07
C VAL A 172 8.57 -12.82 -4.56
N ILE A 173 8.33 -11.88 -3.65
CA ILE A 173 9.36 -11.06 -2.99
C ILE A 173 9.27 -11.29 -1.48
N GLY A 174 10.28 -11.99 -0.93
CA GLY A 174 10.33 -12.37 0.48
C GLY A 174 10.66 -11.21 1.42
N GLU A 175 10.37 -11.40 2.71
CA GLU A 175 10.45 -10.40 3.77
C GLU A 175 11.81 -9.69 3.89
N THR A 176 12.89 -10.45 3.76
CA THR A 176 14.26 -9.94 3.93
C THR A 176 14.92 -9.50 2.61
N THR A 177 14.15 -9.43 1.54
CA THR A 177 14.67 -9.05 0.22
C THR A 177 14.99 -7.57 0.17
N GLU A 178 16.15 -7.24 -0.36
CA GLU A 178 16.57 -5.86 -0.65
C GLU A 178 16.67 -5.67 -2.16
N ILE A 179 15.90 -4.74 -2.71
CA ILE A 179 15.90 -4.37 -4.12
C ILE A 179 16.34 -2.91 -4.24
N GLY A 180 17.36 -2.65 -5.02
CA GLY A 180 17.86 -1.29 -5.29
C GLY A 180 16.91 -0.47 -6.18
N LYS A 181 17.38 0.71 -6.61
CA LYS A 181 16.65 1.57 -7.54
C LYS A 181 16.74 1.06 -8.98
N ASN A 182 15.74 1.43 -9.81
CA ASN A 182 15.72 1.15 -11.26
C ASN A 182 15.72 -0.34 -11.59
N VAL A 183 14.99 -1.14 -10.83
CA VAL A 183 14.87 -2.58 -11.06
C VAL A 183 13.54 -2.90 -11.76
N LYS A 184 13.60 -3.73 -12.79
CA LYS A 184 12.46 -4.31 -13.48
C LYS A 184 12.44 -5.83 -13.25
N LEU A 185 11.27 -6.35 -12.88
CA LEU A 185 11.01 -7.79 -12.77
C LEU A 185 9.97 -8.24 -13.79
N TYR A 186 10.05 -9.51 -14.15
CA TYR A 186 9.06 -10.18 -14.99
C TYR A 186 8.33 -11.27 -14.21
N GLN A 187 7.28 -11.83 -14.81
CA GLN A 187 6.50 -12.91 -14.25
C GLN A 187 7.38 -14.10 -13.78
N GLY A 188 6.93 -14.78 -12.71
CA GLY A 188 7.57 -15.99 -12.21
C GLY A 188 8.90 -15.79 -11.48
N VAL A 189 9.37 -14.53 -11.30
CA VAL A 189 10.61 -14.26 -10.54
C VAL A 189 10.36 -14.44 -9.06
N THR A 190 11.22 -15.19 -8.39
CA THR A 190 11.23 -15.35 -6.94
C THR A 190 12.50 -14.75 -6.36
N LEU A 191 12.33 -13.80 -5.44
CA LEU A 191 13.41 -13.16 -4.66
C LEU A 191 13.16 -13.45 -3.18
N GLY A 192 14.13 -14.07 -2.52
CA GLY A 192 14.03 -14.41 -1.09
C GLY A 192 14.93 -15.56 -0.73
N ALA A 193 15.05 -15.82 0.57
CA ALA A 193 15.84 -16.95 1.06
C ALA A 193 15.11 -18.27 0.77
N LEU A 194 15.79 -19.22 0.14
CA LEU A 194 15.38 -20.61 0.14
C LEU A 194 15.62 -21.17 1.55
N SER A 195 14.68 -20.97 2.47
CA SER A 195 14.69 -21.65 3.74
C SER A 195 14.11 -23.04 3.55
N THR A 196 14.98 -24.02 3.40
CA THR A 196 14.60 -25.41 3.65
C THR A 196 14.70 -25.63 5.17
N ARG A 197 13.56 -25.57 5.88
CA ARG A 197 13.46 -26.14 7.23
C ARG A 197 13.13 -27.60 7.12
#